data_ca22b44cdc79e301885099fc196c7405
#
_entry.id   ca22b44cdc79e301885099fc196c7405
#
_cell.length_a   1.000
_cell.length_b   1.000
_cell.length_c   1.000
_cell.angle_alpha   90.00
_cell.angle_beta   90.00
_cell.angle_gamma   90.00
#
_symmetry.space_group_name_H-M   'P 1'
#
loop_
_entity.id
_entity.type
_entity.pdbx_description
1 polymer ?
#
loop_
_entity_poly.entity_id
_entity_poly.type
_entity_poly.pdbx_seq_one_letter_code
_entity_poly.pdbx_strand_id
1 'polypeptide(L)'
;MTLLSERTPEPPAKTPGTLKALFHRLLMAHGRKLVIALPYLWLTLLFMLPFLIVFKISLAELALAVPPYTELMSWVDGKLNIALNFANYLQLTDDPLYIDAYLQSLRVAAVSTLCCLIIGYPLAWAVAHSKASTRNILLLLVILPSWTSFLIRVYAWMGILKNNGILNNFLMWLGVIDQPLVILHTNLAVYIGIVYSYLPFMVLPIYTALIRLDYSLVEASLDLGARPLKTFFSVIVPLTRGGIIAGSMLVFI
;
A
#
# COMPACT_ATOMS: atom_id res chain seq x y z
N MET A 1 45.97 -70.95 -15.89
CA MET A 1 45.72 -70.34 -17.16
C MET A 1 44.90 -69.07 -16.89
N THR A 2 45.61 -67.94 -16.68
CA THR A 2 45.13 -66.71 -16.08
C THR A 2 44.86 -65.74 -17.22
N LEU A 3 43.59 -65.40 -17.43
CA LEU A 3 43.21 -64.41 -18.43
C LEU A 3 43.30 -63.01 -17.79
N LEU A 4 44.31 -62.25 -18.14
CA LEU A 4 44.45 -60.83 -17.88
C LEU A 4 43.48 -60.07 -18.80
N SER A 5 42.43 -59.47 -18.21
CA SER A 5 41.55 -58.51 -18.92
C SER A 5 42.26 -57.18 -19.05
N GLU A 6 42.65 -56.84 -20.29
CA GLU A 6 43.11 -55.53 -20.65
C GLU A 6 41.99 -54.49 -20.44
N ARG A 7 42.17 -53.63 -19.44
CA ARG A 7 41.37 -52.40 -19.32
C ARG A 7 41.89 -51.36 -20.35
N THR A 8 41.07 -51.07 -21.33
CA THR A 8 41.29 -49.93 -22.22
C THR A 8 41.25 -48.62 -21.40
N PRO A 9 42.19 -47.69 -21.57
CA PRO A 9 42.14 -46.42 -20.82
C PRO A 9 40.98 -45.57 -21.30
N GLU A 10 40.14 -45.12 -20.32
CA GLU A 10 39.09 -44.14 -20.59
C GLU A 10 39.69 -42.85 -21.14
N PRO A 11 39.03 -42.22 -22.15
CA PRO A 11 39.51 -40.97 -22.71
C PRO A 11 39.41 -39.87 -21.64
N PRO A 12 40.37 -38.91 -21.58
CA PRO A 12 40.39 -37.85 -20.60
C PRO A 12 39.13 -36.98 -20.72
N ALA A 13 38.45 -36.81 -19.62
CA ALA A 13 37.26 -35.94 -19.51
C ALA A 13 37.60 -34.55 -20.04
N LYS A 14 36.87 -34.12 -21.06
CA LYS A 14 37.02 -32.77 -21.64
C LYS A 14 36.80 -31.72 -20.54
N THR A 15 37.87 -31.05 -20.16
CA THR A 15 37.84 -29.89 -19.28
C THR A 15 36.91 -28.83 -19.90
N PRO A 16 35.83 -28.43 -19.25
CA PRO A 16 35.01 -27.38 -19.79
C PRO A 16 35.83 -26.10 -19.91
N GLY A 17 35.79 -25.47 -21.12
CA GLY A 17 36.61 -24.32 -21.45
C GLY A 17 36.59 -23.30 -20.29
N THR A 18 37.75 -22.77 -19.95
CA THR A 18 38.04 -21.90 -18.81
C THR A 18 37.02 -20.79 -18.63
N LEU A 19 36.44 -20.29 -19.70
CA LEU A 19 35.38 -19.24 -19.67
C LEU A 19 34.04 -19.75 -19.11
N LYS A 20 33.64 -20.97 -19.51
CA LYS A 20 32.38 -21.60 -18.95
C LYS A 20 32.52 -21.95 -17.46
N ALA A 21 33.70 -22.41 -17.07
CA ALA A 21 33.97 -22.73 -15.65
C ALA A 21 34.03 -21.47 -14.78
N LEU A 22 34.62 -20.38 -15.32
CA LEU A 22 34.64 -19.07 -14.64
C LEU A 22 33.23 -18.48 -14.52
N PHE A 23 32.43 -18.54 -15.57
CA PHE A 23 31.05 -18.08 -15.58
C PHE A 23 30.17 -18.89 -14.59
N HIS A 24 30.36 -20.21 -14.55
CA HIS A 24 29.64 -21.08 -13.61
C HIS A 24 30.06 -20.81 -12.15
N ARG A 25 31.32 -20.54 -11.87
CA ARG A 25 31.81 -20.16 -10.54
C ARG A 25 31.32 -18.79 -10.11
N LEU A 26 31.27 -17.81 -11.01
CA LEU A 26 30.69 -16.48 -10.76
C LEU A 26 29.18 -16.55 -10.50
N LEU A 27 28.45 -17.36 -11.29
CA LEU A 27 27.02 -17.60 -11.08
C LEU A 27 26.72 -18.30 -9.76
N MET A 28 27.52 -19.32 -9.38
CA MET A 28 27.32 -20.04 -8.09
C MET A 28 27.70 -19.17 -6.88
N ALA A 29 28.76 -18.36 -6.97
CA ALA A 29 29.20 -17.52 -5.85
C ALA A 29 28.33 -16.27 -5.67
N HIS A 30 27.76 -15.72 -6.75
CA HIS A 30 27.02 -14.46 -6.73
C HIS A 30 25.60 -14.59 -7.30
N GLY A 31 25.16 -15.78 -7.71
CA GLY A 31 23.89 -15.99 -8.37
C GLY A 31 22.70 -15.44 -7.59
N ARG A 32 22.67 -15.66 -6.27
CA ARG A 32 21.64 -15.11 -5.38
C ARG A 32 21.67 -13.56 -5.36
N LYS A 33 22.88 -12.98 -5.31
CA LYS A 33 23.03 -11.50 -5.32
C LYS A 33 22.65 -10.92 -6.67
N LEU A 34 22.97 -11.61 -7.77
CA LEU A 34 22.69 -11.16 -9.13
C LEU A 34 21.18 -11.24 -9.44
N VAL A 35 20.50 -12.31 -9.00
CA VAL A 35 19.05 -12.45 -9.12
C VAL A 35 18.31 -11.37 -8.33
N ILE A 36 18.83 -11.01 -7.15
CA ILE A 36 18.25 -9.93 -6.35
C ILE A 36 18.61 -8.56 -6.92
N ALA A 37 19.85 -8.37 -7.37
CA ALA A 37 20.36 -7.08 -7.87
C ALA A 37 19.63 -6.60 -9.13
N LEU A 38 19.24 -7.50 -10.04
CA LEU A 38 18.59 -7.13 -11.30
C LEU A 38 17.25 -6.40 -11.11
N PRO A 39 16.27 -6.91 -10.33
CA PRO A 39 15.04 -6.18 -10.03
C PRO A 39 15.28 -4.88 -9.27
N TYR A 40 16.21 -4.89 -8.28
CA TYR A 40 16.53 -3.68 -7.53
C TYR A 40 17.17 -2.60 -8.39
N LEU A 41 18.10 -2.96 -9.27
CA LEU A 41 18.73 -2.04 -10.21
C LEU A 41 17.70 -1.43 -11.16
N TRP A 42 16.77 -2.25 -11.67
CA TRP A 42 15.70 -1.81 -12.54
C TRP A 42 14.76 -0.82 -11.82
N LEU A 43 14.30 -1.17 -10.63
CA LEU A 43 13.45 -0.30 -9.82
C LEU A 43 14.16 1.00 -9.42
N THR A 44 15.44 0.90 -8.99
CA THR A 44 16.25 2.06 -8.64
C THR A 44 16.42 3.00 -9.83
N LEU A 45 16.71 2.47 -11.01
CA LEU A 45 16.91 3.29 -12.21
C LEU A 45 15.59 3.96 -12.62
N LEU A 46 14.49 3.21 -12.69
CA LEU A 46 13.18 3.76 -13.08
C LEU A 46 12.61 4.75 -12.05
N PHE A 47 12.90 4.56 -10.78
CA PHE A 47 12.43 5.45 -9.73
C PHE A 47 13.39 6.62 -9.51
N MET A 48 14.69 6.34 -9.42
CA MET A 48 15.70 7.35 -9.07
C MET A 48 15.89 8.39 -10.18
N LEU A 49 15.82 7.99 -11.46
CA LEU A 49 16.02 8.91 -12.57
C LEU A 49 14.94 10.02 -12.62
N PRO A 50 13.61 9.71 -12.60
CA PRO A 50 12.57 10.73 -12.48
C PRO A 50 12.70 11.54 -11.20
N PHE A 51 13.02 10.87 -10.07
CA PHE A 51 13.19 11.54 -8.79
C PHE A 51 14.32 12.57 -8.81
N LEU A 52 15.47 12.26 -9.40
CA LEU A 52 16.59 13.19 -9.56
C LEU A 52 16.20 14.38 -10.46
N ILE A 53 15.39 14.16 -11.50
CA ILE A 53 14.89 15.24 -12.36
C ILE A 53 13.98 16.18 -11.53
N VAL A 54 13.03 15.63 -10.78
CA VAL A 54 12.15 16.41 -9.92
C VAL A 54 12.95 17.14 -8.84
N PHE A 55 13.91 16.48 -8.22
CA PHE A 55 14.80 17.07 -7.22
C PHE A 55 15.62 18.23 -7.81
N LYS A 56 16.14 18.05 -9.04
CA LYS A 56 16.81 19.12 -9.76
C LYS A 56 15.88 20.33 -9.96
N ILE A 57 14.66 20.10 -10.45
CA ILE A 57 13.69 21.17 -10.69
C ILE A 57 13.27 21.88 -9.39
N SER A 58 13.16 21.14 -8.28
CA SER A 58 12.76 21.72 -6.98
C SER A 58 13.74 22.75 -6.43
N LEU A 59 15.01 22.67 -6.85
CA LEU A 59 16.09 23.60 -6.48
C LEU A 59 16.30 24.69 -7.53
N ALA A 60 15.58 24.66 -8.65
CA ALA A 60 15.67 25.65 -9.72
C ALA A 60 14.67 26.79 -9.50
N GLU A 61 14.96 27.97 -10.07
CA GLU A 61 14.04 29.10 -10.07
C GLU A 61 13.09 29.01 -11.25
N LEU A 62 11.84 29.45 -11.06
CA LEU A 62 10.85 29.53 -12.12
C LEU A 62 11.31 30.56 -13.17
N ALA A 63 11.40 30.14 -14.43
CA ALA A 63 11.73 31.00 -15.55
C ALA A 63 10.61 30.97 -16.60
N LEU A 64 10.32 32.12 -17.21
CA LEU A 64 9.41 32.25 -18.34
C LEU A 64 10.11 31.81 -19.63
N ALA A 65 10.57 30.55 -19.67
CA ALA A 65 11.31 29.95 -20.78
C ALA A 65 10.85 28.49 -21.02
N VAL A 66 11.35 27.86 -22.04
CA VAL A 66 11.12 26.42 -22.29
C VAL A 66 12.48 25.73 -22.22
N PRO A 67 12.72 24.88 -21.20
CA PRO A 67 11.85 24.48 -20.07
C PRO A 67 11.63 25.62 -19.05
N PRO A 68 10.53 25.60 -18.26
CA PRO A 68 10.12 26.71 -17.38
C PRO A 68 10.90 26.75 -16.05
N TYR A 69 12.18 26.49 -16.07
CA TYR A 69 13.08 26.54 -14.92
C TYR A 69 14.50 26.92 -15.35
N THR A 70 15.23 27.59 -14.43
CA THR A 70 16.63 27.97 -14.68
C THR A 70 17.57 26.77 -14.63
N GLU A 71 18.68 26.85 -15.37
CA GLU A 71 19.73 25.85 -15.29
C GLU A 71 20.44 25.94 -13.93
N LEU A 72 20.50 24.84 -13.18
CA LEU A 72 21.23 24.76 -11.92
C LEU A 72 22.75 24.90 -12.08
N MET A 73 23.27 24.49 -13.25
CA MET A 73 24.69 24.54 -13.57
C MET A 73 24.87 25.31 -14.89
N SER A 74 25.48 26.48 -14.83
CA SER A 74 25.85 27.28 -15.99
C SER A 74 27.35 27.54 -16.02
N TRP A 75 27.96 27.46 -17.20
CA TRP A 75 29.32 27.86 -17.39
C TRP A 75 29.34 29.33 -17.79
N VAL A 76 29.79 30.21 -16.88
CA VAL A 76 29.95 31.63 -17.15
C VAL A 76 31.43 31.97 -16.94
N ASP A 77 32.06 32.55 -17.93
CA ASP A 77 33.51 32.93 -17.93
C ASP A 77 34.49 31.83 -17.51
N GLY A 78 34.24 30.58 -17.91
CA GLY A 78 35.09 29.45 -17.58
C GLY A 78 34.97 28.95 -16.13
N LYS A 79 34.01 29.48 -15.37
CA LYS A 79 33.70 29.05 -14.02
C LYS A 79 32.34 28.37 -13.97
N LEU A 80 32.27 27.25 -13.23
CA LEU A 80 31.02 26.56 -12.97
C LEU A 80 30.23 27.37 -11.93
N ASN A 81 29.11 27.94 -12.34
CA ASN A 81 28.18 28.62 -11.44
C ASN A 81 27.06 27.66 -11.08
N ILE A 82 26.87 27.40 -9.78
CA ILE A 82 25.82 26.55 -9.25
C ILE A 82 24.83 27.45 -8.52
N ALA A 83 23.65 27.66 -9.13
CA ALA A 83 22.57 28.45 -8.56
C ALA A 83 21.53 27.52 -7.89
N LEU A 84 21.60 27.39 -6.57
CA LEU A 84 20.61 26.64 -5.79
C LEU A 84 19.61 27.63 -5.19
N ASN A 85 18.35 27.46 -5.50
CA ASN A 85 17.26 28.27 -4.95
C ASN A 85 16.45 27.46 -3.93
N PHE A 86 16.49 27.89 -2.68
CA PHE A 86 15.69 27.30 -1.60
C PHE A 86 14.40 28.07 -1.33
N ALA A 87 14.11 29.13 -2.10
CA ALA A 87 12.91 29.95 -1.91
C ALA A 87 11.63 29.12 -2.09
N ASN A 88 11.65 28.13 -2.98
CA ASN A 88 10.51 27.20 -3.15
C ASN A 88 10.16 26.45 -1.86
N TYR A 89 11.16 26.09 -1.06
CA TYR A 89 10.93 25.40 0.22
C TYR A 89 10.52 26.39 1.33
N LEU A 90 11.06 27.61 1.32
CA LEU A 90 10.64 28.64 2.25
C LEU A 90 9.20 29.06 2.01
N GLN A 91 8.77 29.20 0.75
CA GLN A 91 7.40 29.52 0.38
C GLN A 91 6.39 28.49 0.91
N LEU A 92 6.76 27.20 0.99
CA LEU A 92 5.92 26.15 1.58
C LEU A 92 5.68 26.36 3.08
N THR A 93 6.61 27.02 3.78
CA THR A 93 6.49 27.30 5.22
C THR A 93 5.90 28.68 5.50
N ASP A 94 6.07 29.65 4.59
CA ASP A 94 5.60 31.03 4.75
C ASP A 94 4.10 31.16 4.44
N ASP A 95 3.57 30.35 3.52
CA ASP A 95 2.15 30.35 3.18
C ASP A 95 1.40 29.33 4.03
N PRO A 96 0.53 29.77 4.96
CA PRO A 96 -0.24 28.89 5.84
C PRO A 96 -1.16 27.93 5.06
N LEU A 97 -1.53 28.27 3.83
CA LEU A 97 -2.39 27.43 2.98
C LEU A 97 -1.79 26.02 2.76
N TYR A 98 -0.47 25.92 2.53
CA TYR A 98 0.19 24.63 2.31
C TYR A 98 0.21 23.78 3.57
N ILE A 99 0.52 24.40 4.71
CA ILE A 99 0.53 23.73 6.01
C ILE A 99 -0.88 23.23 6.36
N ASP A 100 -1.87 24.08 6.21
CA ASP A 100 -3.27 23.75 6.49
C ASP A 100 -3.77 22.61 5.57
N ALA A 101 -3.45 22.66 4.28
CA ALA A 101 -3.81 21.61 3.34
C ALA A 101 -3.15 20.27 3.71
N TYR A 102 -1.88 20.30 4.12
CA TYR A 102 -1.15 19.11 4.56
C TYR A 102 -1.74 18.51 5.84
N LEU A 103 -2.02 19.35 6.84
CA LEU A 103 -2.64 18.93 8.10
C LEU A 103 -4.04 18.38 7.87
N GLN A 104 -4.82 19.02 6.99
CA GLN A 104 -6.14 18.54 6.60
C GLN A 104 -6.07 17.16 5.92
N SER A 105 -5.11 16.94 5.03
CA SER A 105 -4.89 15.64 4.39
C SER A 105 -4.54 14.56 5.41
N LEU A 106 -3.63 14.85 6.34
CA LEU A 106 -3.28 13.92 7.43
C LEU A 106 -4.49 13.60 8.31
N ARG A 107 -5.31 14.60 8.63
CA ARG A 107 -6.54 14.42 9.41
C ARG A 107 -7.53 13.52 8.67
N VAL A 108 -7.74 13.76 7.38
CA VAL A 108 -8.63 12.93 6.55
C VAL A 108 -8.12 11.49 6.49
N ALA A 109 -6.82 11.29 6.24
CA ALA A 109 -6.22 9.97 6.21
C ALA A 109 -6.36 9.23 7.55
N ALA A 110 -6.04 9.89 8.68
CA ALA A 110 -6.13 9.29 10.01
C ALA A 110 -7.57 8.90 10.37
N VAL A 111 -8.54 9.79 10.16
CA VAL A 111 -9.95 9.54 10.48
C VAL A 111 -10.51 8.43 9.59
N SER A 112 -10.21 8.46 8.28
CA SER A 112 -10.64 7.41 7.34
C SER A 112 -10.06 6.05 7.71
N THR A 113 -8.77 6.00 8.07
CA THR A 113 -8.10 4.77 8.51
C THR A 113 -8.75 4.21 9.76
N LEU A 114 -9.04 5.06 10.75
CA LEU A 114 -9.72 4.66 11.98
C LEU A 114 -11.13 4.12 11.69
N CYS A 115 -11.90 4.81 10.85
CA CYS A 115 -13.23 4.35 10.42
C CYS A 115 -13.14 3.00 9.68
N CYS A 116 -12.18 2.85 8.75
CA CYS A 116 -11.94 1.59 8.08
C CYS A 116 -11.56 0.47 9.04
N LEU A 117 -10.77 0.76 10.08
CA LEU A 117 -10.40 -0.23 11.09
C LEU A 117 -11.62 -0.66 11.94
N ILE A 118 -12.41 0.30 12.41
CA ILE A 118 -13.61 0.03 13.22
C ILE A 118 -14.63 -0.82 12.46
N ILE A 119 -14.81 -0.57 11.15
CA ILE A 119 -15.73 -1.33 10.31
C ILE A 119 -15.07 -2.61 9.79
N GLY A 120 -13.82 -2.53 9.36
CA GLY A 120 -13.08 -3.59 8.69
C GLY A 120 -12.71 -4.74 9.63
N TYR A 121 -12.40 -4.46 10.91
CA TYR A 121 -12.03 -5.51 11.86
C TYR A 121 -13.21 -6.47 12.15
N PRO A 122 -14.42 -6.00 12.50
CA PRO A 122 -15.58 -6.86 12.65
C PRO A 122 -15.95 -7.63 11.38
N LEU A 123 -15.84 -7.00 10.21
CA LEU A 123 -16.05 -7.67 8.92
C LEU A 123 -15.02 -8.79 8.69
N ALA A 124 -13.73 -8.51 8.89
CA ALA A 124 -12.67 -9.50 8.77
C ALA A 124 -12.88 -10.67 9.75
N TRP A 125 -13.31 -10.35 10.97
CA TRP A 125 -13.66 -11.33 12.00
C TRP A 125 -14.82 -12.24 11.55
N ALA A 126 -15.92 -11.65 11.06
CA ALA A 126 -17.09 -12.40 10.58
C ALA A 126 -16.71 -13.31 9.40
N VAL A 127 -15.87 -12.82 8.48
CA VAL A 127 -15.36 -13.60 7.34
C VAL A 127 -14.49 -14.76 7.83
N ALA A 128 -13.57 -14.51 8.76
CA ALA A 128 -12.64 -15.53 9.28
C ALA A 128 -13.37 -16.69 9.98
N HIS A 129 -14.48 -16.39 10.71
CA HIS A 129 -15.27 -17.38 11.47
C HIS A 129 -16.37 -18.05 10.63
N SER A 130 -16.56 -17.62 9.39
CA SER A 130 -17.57 -18.20 8.52
C SER A 130 -17.14 -19.56 7.98
N LYS A 131 -18.15 -20.42 7.63
CA LYS A 131 -17.91 -21.72 6.97
C LYS A 131 -17.19 -21.50 5.63
N ALA A 132 -16.37 -22.45 5.19
CA ALA A 132 -15.52 -22.32 4.02
C ALA A 132 -16.27 -21.87 2.74
N SER A 133 -17.46 -22.37 2.48
CA SER A 133 -18.26 -21.97 1.31
C SER A 133 -18.74 -20.50 1.43
N THR A 134 -19.25 -20.11 2.59
CA THR A 134 -19.72 -18.74 2.85
C THR A 134 -18.56 -17.75 2.89
N ARG A 135 -17.41 -18.15 3.42
CA ARG A 135 -16.19 -17.34 3.48
C ARG A 135 -15.76 -16.84 2.11
N ASN A 136 -15.73 -17.73 1.10
CA ASN A 136 -15.33 -17.36 -0.25
C ASN A 136 -16.29 -16.33 -0.87
N ILE A 137 -17.59 -16.48 -0.61
CA ILE A 137 -18.61 -15.52 -1.07
C ILE A 137 -18.43 -14.17 -0.38
N LEU A 138 -18.22 -14.16 0.94
CA LEU A 138 -18.00 -12.93 1.70
C LEU A 138 -16.73 -12.20 1.25
N LEU A 139 -15.63 -12.92 1.00
CA LEU A 139 -14.40 -12.33 0.45
C LEU A 139 -14.64 -11.72 -0.93
N LEU A 140 -15.38 -12.43 -1.79
CA LEU A 140 -15.73 -11.91 -3.10
C LEU A 140 -16.58 -10.63 -2.97
N LEU A 141 -17.56 -10.59 -2.08
CA LEU A 141 -18.40 -9.42 -1.82
C LEU A 141 -17.59 -8.23 -1.29
N VAL A 142 -16.58 -8.47 -0.45
CA VAL A 142 -15.68 -7.42 0.04
C VAL A 142 -14.85 -6.83 -1.10
N ILE A 143 -14.36 -7.66 -2.03
CA ILE A 143 -13.49 -7.22 -3.13
C ILE A 143 -14.29 -6.66 -4.31
N LEU A 144 -15.52 -7.13 -4.54
CA LEU A 144 -16.33 -6.81 -5.70
C LEU A 144 -16.46 -5.29 -5.98
N PRO A 145 -16.64 -4.41 -4.96
CA PRO A 145 -16.67 -2.97 -5.19
C PRO A 145 -15.39 -2.41 -5.83
N SER A 146 -14.24 -3.03 -5.57
CA SER A 146 -12.96 -2.56 -6.15
C SER A 146 -12.79 -2.88 -7.63
N TRP A 147 -13.59 -3.78 -8.18
CA TRP A 147 -13.58 -4.13 -9.61
C TRP A 147 -14.31 -3.11 -10.49
N THR A 148 -15.15 -2.27 -9.87
CA THR A 148 -15.82 -1.19 -10.60
C THR A 148 -14.89 0.00 -10.78
N SER A 149 -15.06 0.76 -11.88
CA SER A 149 -14.30 1.99 -12.11
C SER A 149 -14.46 2.98 -10.96
N PHE A 150 -13.36 3.62 -10.57
CA PHE A 150 -13.36 4.65 -9.52
C PHE A 150 -14.35 5.78 -9.83
N LEU A 151 -14.39 6.25 -11.08
CA LEU A 151 -15.31 7.32 -11.49
C LEU A 151 -16.77 6.91 -11.33
N ILE A 152 -17.14 5.69 -11.73
CA ILE A 152 -18.51 5.19 -11.57
C ILE A 152 -18.91 5.17 -10.09
N ARG A 153 -18.02 4.73 -9.22
CA ARG A 153 -18.26 4.73 -7.77
C ARG A 153 -18.47 6.14 -7.22
N VAL A 154 -17.63 7.10 -7.64
CA VAL A 154 -17.76 8.49 -7.19
C VAL A 154 -19.10 9.08 -7.65
N TYR A 155 -19.49 8.91 -8.91
CA TYR A 155 -20.78 9.37 -9.41
C TYR A 155 -21.97 8.70 -8.72
N ALA A 156 -21.87 7.40 -8.42
CA ALA A 156 -22.91 6.70 -7.66
C ALA A 156 -23.08 7.32 -6.26
N TRP A 157 -21.98 7.56 -5.54
CA TRP A 157 -22.03 8.23 -4.24
C TRP A 157 -22.54 9.65 -4.31
N MET A 158 -22.15 10.43 -5.34
CA MET A 158 -22.74 11.75 -5.57
C MET A 158 -24.25 11.68 -5.77
N GLY A 159 -24.73 10.71 -6.52
CA GLY A 159 -26.18 10.48 -6.71
C GLY A 159 -26.92 10.08 -5.43
N ILE A 160 -26.27 9.29 -4.56
CA ILE A 160 -26.84 8.82 -3.28
C ILE A 160 -26.87 9.96 -2.25
N LEU A 161 -25.80 10.76 -2.15
CA LEU A 161 -25.59 11.75 -1.09
C LEU A 161 -26.13 13.16 -1.42
N LYS A 162 -26.59 13.44 -2.65
CA LYS A 162 -27.19 14.73 -2.99
C LYS A 162 -28.47 14.98 -2.17
N ASN A 163 -28.90 16.25 -2.07
CA ASN A 163 -30.07 16.64 -1.27
C ASN A 163 -31.34 15.86 -1.64
N ASN A 164 -31.60 15.66 -2.94
CA ASN A 164 -32.71 14.83 -3.44
C ASN A 164 -32.21 13.39 -3.76
N GLY A 165 -31.22 12.90 -3.06
CA GLY A 165 -30.62 11.59 -3.26
C GLY A 165 -31.38 10.49 -2.54
N ILE A 166 -31.02 9.24 -2.87
CA ILE A 166 -31.64 8.04 -2.32
C ILE A 166 -31.57 8.03 -0.78
N LEU A 167 -30.44 8.44 -0.19
CA LEU A 167 -30.24 8.44 1.25
C LEU A 167 -31.22 9.41 1.95
N ASN A 168 -31.29 10.65 1.51
CA ASN A 168 -32.19 11.65 2.10
C ASN A 168 -33.67 11.25 1.94
N ASN A 169 -34.05 10.78 0.76
CA ASN A 169 -35.42 10.32 0.52
C ASN A 169 -35.79 9.13 1.42
N PHE A 170 -34.87 8.21 1.62
CA PHE A 170 -35.07 7.06 2.52
C PHE A 170 -35.18 7.48 3.99
N LEU A 171 -34.33 8.42 4.46
CA LEU A 171 -34.37 8.92 5.83
C LEU A 171 -35.65 9.74 6.10
N MET A 172 -36.12 10.53 5.14
CA MET A 172 -37.38 11.25 5.22
C MET A 172 -38.57 10.28 5.22
N TRP A 173 -38.54 9.23 4.40
CA TRP A 173 -39.58 8.21 4.38
C TRP A 173 -39.67 7.44 5.71
N LEU A 174 -38.54 7.20 6.39
CA LEU A 174 -38.49 6.61 7.74
C LEU A 174 -38.94 7.58 8.85
N GLY A 175 -39.15 8.85 8.55
CA GLY A 175 -39.48 9.89 9.54
C GLY A 175 -38.33 10.22 10.51
N VAL A 176 -37.08 9.91 10.12
CA VAL A 176 -35.87 10.20 10.92
C VAL A 176 -35.46 11.67 10.78
N ILE A 177 -35.71 12.26 9.59
CA ILE A 177 -35.41 13.65 9.29
C ILE A 177 -36.62 14.32 8.61
N ASP A 178 -36.85 15.59 8.94
CA ASP A 178 -37.93 16.41 8.35
C ASP A 178 -37.47 17.18 7.11
N GLN A 179 -36.14 17.41 6.98
CA GLN A 179 -35.54 18.14 5.86
C GLN A 179 -34.32 17.40 5.33
N PRO A 180 -34.01 17.54 4.03
CA PRO A 180 -32.85 16.88 3.44
C PRO A 180 -31.53 17.39 4.07
N LEU A 181 -30.68 16.47 4.49
CA LEU A 181 -29.35 16.78 4.99
C LEU A 181 -28.42 17.17 3.84
N VAL A 182 -27.65 18.24 4.01
CA VAL A 182 -26.60 18.65 3.08
C VAL A 182 -25.35 17.82 3.42
N ILE A 183 -25.21 16.66 2.78
CA ILE A 183 -24.07 15.74 2.99
C ILE A 183 -23.02 15.93 1.89
N LEU A 184 -23.47 16.07 0.64
CA LEU A 184 -22.58 16.31 -0.49
C LEU A 184 -21.82 17.62 -0.27
N HIS A 185 -20.54 17.66 -0.62
CA HIS A 185 -19.62 18.78 -0.39
C HIS A 185 -19.21 18.99 1.09
N THR A 186 -19.42 18.00 1.96
CA THR A 186 -18.92 18.02 3.33
C THR A 186 -17.81 16.99 3.54
N ASN A 187 -17.03 17.15 4.61
CA ASN A 187 -16.02 16.17 5.01
C ASN A 187 -16.62 14.77 5.25
N LEU A 188 -17.90 14.70 5.65
CA LEU A 188 -18.59 13.42 5.84
C LEU A 188 -18.71 12.64 4.53
N ALA A 189 -19.06 13.30 3.43
CA ALA A 189 -19.12 12.66 2.11
C ALA A 189 -17.74 12.11 1.67
N VAL A 190 -16.68 12.87 1.96
CA VAL A 190 -15.30 12.44 1.68
C VAL A 190 -14.96 11.18 2.48
N TYR A 191 -15.25 11.16 3.79
CA TYR A 191 -15.01 9.99 4.63
C TYR A 191 -15.78 8.75 4.16
N ILE A 192 -17.07 8.90 3.82
CA ILE A 192 -17.89 7.80 3.30
C ILE A 192 -17.27 7.24 2.01
N GLY A 193 -16.89 8.11 1.08
CA GLY A 193 -16.29 7.71 -0.19
C GLY A 193 -14.95 7.00 -0.03
N ILE A 194 -14.08 7.50 0.86
CA ILE A 194 -12.78 6.89 1.15
C ILE A 194 -12.97 5.55 1.85
N VAL A 195 -13.76 5.49 2.93
CA VAL A 195 -14.00 4.26 3.70
C VAL A 195 -14.54 3.16 2.80
N TYR A 196 -15.56 3.45 1.99
CA TYR A 196 -16.11 2.48 1.05
C TYR A 196 -15.07 1.97 0.05
N SER A 197 -14.24 2.87 -0.49
CA SER A 197 -13.26 2.52 -1.52
C SER A 197 -12.09 1.72 -0.98
N TYR A 198 -11.65 2.00 0.25
CA TYR A 198 -10.45 1.42 0.85
C TYR A 198 -10.74 0.31 1.86
N LEU A 199 -12.01 0.04 2.19
CA LEU A 199 -12.41 -1.03 3.10
C LEU A 199 -11.80 -2.40 2.75
N PRO A 200 -11.75 -2.85 1.48
CA PRO A 200 -11.11 -4.12 1.12
C PRO A 200 -9.63 -4.19 1.52
N PHE A 201 -8.90 -3.09 1.40
CA PHE A 201 -7.47 -3.01 1.75
C PHE A 201 -7.23 -3.11 3.26
N MET A 202 -8.22 -2.76 4.08
CA MET A 202 -8.20 -2.97 5.53
C MET A 202 -8.59 -4.41 5.88
N VAL A 203 -9.66 -4.93 5.29
CA VAL A 203 -10.24 -6.24 5.64
C VAL A 203 -9.31 -7.39 5.29
N LEU A 204 -8.69 -7.39 4.11
CA LEU A 204 -7.90 -8.52 3.63
C LEU A 204 -6.65 -8.84 4.47
N PRO A 205 -5.80 -7.86 4.86
CA PRO A 205 -4.66 -8.13 5.74
C PRO A 205 -5.08 -8.62 7.13
N ILE A 206 -6.14 -8.02 7.71
CA ILE A 206 -6.67 -8.43 9.01
C ILE A 206 -7.24 -9.85 8.94
N TYR A 207 -8.03 -10.16 7.91
CA TYR A 207 -8.54 -11.51 7.65
C TYR A 207 -7.40 -12.52 7.54
N THR A 208 -6.34 -12.20 6.80
CA THR A 208 -5.18 -13.09 6.63
C THR A 208 -4.45 -13.34 7.94
N ALA A 209 -4.39 -12.35 8.83
CA ALA A 209 -3.83 -12.52 10.16
C ALA A 209 -4.74 -13.39 11.06
N LEU A 210 -6.07 -13.18 10.98
CA LEU A 210 -7.06 -13.91 11.77
C LEU A 210 -7.10 -15.41 11.42
N ILE A 211 -7.05 -15.79 10.14
CA ILE A 211 -7.09 -17.22 9.75
C ILE A 211 -5.81 -17.98 10.11
N ARG A 212 -4.72 -17.27 10.39
CA ARG A 212 -3.45 -17.88 10.85
C ARG A 212 -3.35 -17.93 12.36
N LEU A 213 -4.32 -17.42 13.07
CA LEU A 213 -4.35 -17.42 14.52
C LEU A 213 -4.53 -18.86 15.03
N ASP A 214 -3.67 -19.27 15.96
CA ASP A 214 -3.86 -20.52 16.69
C ASP A 214 -4.94 -20.33 17.75
N TYR A 215 -6.09 -20.95 17.51
CA TYR A 215 -7.26 -20.84 18.39
C TYR A 215 -7.04 -21.49 19.75
N SER A 216 -6.07 -22.40 19.89
CA SER A 216 -5.73 -22.99 21.19
C SER A 216 -5.32 -21.94 22.23
N LEU A 217 -4.69 -20.83 21.78
CA LEU A 217 -4.33 -19.71 22.65
C LEU A 217 -5.56 -18.94 23.16
N VAL A 218 -6.60 -18.85 22.33
CA VAL A 218 -7.87 -18.23 22.71
C VAL A 218 -8.59 -19.10 23.72
N GLU A 219 -8.68 -20.41 23.48
CA GLU A 219 -9.28 -21.40 24.38
C GLU A 219 -8.53 -21.42 25.73
N ALA A 220 -7.21 -21.49 25.73
CA ALA A 220 -6.40 -21.44 26.95
C ALA A 220 -6.65 -20.16 27.78
N SER A 221 -6.83 -19.00 27.10
CA SER A 221 -7.17 -17.74 27.79
C SER A 221 -8.54 -17.81 28.46
N LEU A 222 -9.52 -18.42 27.81
CA LEU A 222 -10.88 -18.59 28.35
C LEU A 222 -10.87 -19.60 29.51
N ASP A 223 -10.13 -20.69 29.42
CA ASP A 223 -9.98 -21.70 30.47
C ASP A 223 -9.33 -21.13 31.73
N LEU A 224 -8.44 -20.14 31.58
CA LEU A 224 -7.88 -19.35 32.67
C LEU A 224 -8.87 -18.32 33.27
N GLY A 225 -10.13 -18.32 32.85
CA GLY A 225 -11.17 -17.47 33.36
C GLY A 225 -11.20 -16.06 32.80
N ALA A 226 -10.49 -15.78 31.70
CA ALA A 226 -10.57 -14.49 31.04
C ALA A 226 -11.95 -14.29 30.39
N ARG A 227 -12.53 -13.09 30.55
CA ARG A 227 -13.78 -12.72 29.85
C ARG A 227 -13.50 -12.59 28.35
N PRO A 228 -14.49 -12.86 27.44
CA PRO A 228 -14.30 -12.78 26.00
C PRO A 228 -13.72 -11.45 25.49
N LEU A 229 -14.17 -10.32 26.04
CA LEU A 229 -13.62 -9.00 25.71
C LEU A 229 -12.15 -8.85 26.13
N LYS A 230 -11.77 -9.41 27.30
CA LYS A 230 -10.40 -9.38 27.77
C LYS A 230 -9.53 -10.26 26.86
N THR A 231 -9.98 -11.45 26.49
CA THR A 231 -9.30 -12.33 25.53
C THR A 231 -9.12 -11.66 24.16
N PHE A 232 -10.15 -10.94 23.71
CA PHE A 232 -10.08 -10.19 22.46
C PHE A 232 -8.93 -9.17 22.48
N PHE A 233 -8.89 -8.27 23.47
CA PHE A 233 -7.88 -7.21 23.51
C PHE A 233 -6.50 -7.71 23.96
N SER A 234 -6.41 -8.76 24.79
CA SER A 234 -5.13 -9.23 25.35
C SER A 234 -4.48 -10.34 24.53
N VAL A 235 -5.22 -11.09 23.72
CA VAL A 235 -4.72 -12.21 22.94
C VAL A 235 -4.90 -11.99 21.44
N ILE A 236 -6.14 -11.77 20.98
CA ILE A 236 -6.46 -11.76 19.56
C ILE A 236 -5.88 -10.52 18.88
N VAL A 237 -6.15 -9.32 19.39
CA VAL A 237 -5.66 -8.07 18.81
C VAL A 237 -4.12 -8.02 18.76
N PRO A 238 -3.37 -8.36 19.82
CA PRO A 238 -1.91 -8.39 19.77
C PRO A 238 -1.35 -9.42 18.77
N LEU A 239 -1.96 -10.58 18.65
CA LEU A 239 -1.52 -11.60 17.69
C LEU A 239 -1.85 -11.24 16.24
N THR A 240 -2.90 -10.45 16.02
CA THR A 240 -3.29 -9.96 14.69
C THR A 240 -2.74 -8.57 14.35
N ARG A 241 -1.90 -7.97 15.21
CA ARG A 241 -1.34 -6.62 15.02
C ARG A 241 -0.66 -6.42 13.67
N GLY A 242 0.01 -7.45 13.14
CA GLY A 242 0.65 -7.37 11.82
C GLY A 242 -0.35 -7.10 10.70
N GLY A 243 -1.54 -7.73 10.74
CA GLY A 243 -2.62 -7.48 9.79
C GLY A 243 -3.24 -6.09 9.98
N ILE A 244 -3.42 -5.65 11.24
CA ILE A 244 -3.94 -4.32 11.56
C ILE A 244 -2.99 -3.23 11.04
N ILE A 245 -1.69 -3.34 11.32
CA ILE A 245 -0.69 -2.36 10.88
C ILE A 245 -0.64 -2.33 9.35
N ALA A 246 -0.56 -3.50 8.69
CA ALA A 246 -0.50 -3.57 7.24
C ALA A 246 -1.75 -2.96 6.58
N GLY A 247 -2.95 -3.30 7.05
CA GLY A 247 -4.20 -2.71 6.57
C GLY A 247 -4.28 -1.20 6.82
N SER A 248 -3.88 -0.76 8.03
CA SER A 248 -3.86 0.67 8.37
C SER A 248 -2.88 1.46 7.50
N MET A 249 -1.71 0.93 7.21
CA MET A 249 -0.74 1.58 6.32
C MET A 249 -1.27 1.68 4.88
N LEU A 250 -1.91 0.62 4.38
CA LEU A 250 -2.49 0.62 3.02
C LEU A 250 -3.64 1.62 2.84
N VAL A 251 -4.36 1.92 3.91
CA VAL A 251 -5.48 2.89 3.88
C VAL A 251 -5.00 4.32 4.14
N PHE A 252 -3.95 4.48 4.96
CA PHE A 252 -3.43 5.78 5.36
C PHE A 252 -2.64 6.49 4.24
N ILE A 253 -1.92 5.71 3.41
CA ILE A 253 -1.13 6.22 2.28
C ILE A 253 -2.02 6.57 1.09
#